data_1e862a27096c22fd16a25aa949283073
#
_entry.id   1e862a27096c22fd16a25aa949283073
#
_cell.length_a   1.000
_cell.length_b   1.000
_cell.length_c   1.000
_cell.angle_alpha   90.00
_cell.angle_beta   90.00
_cell.angle_gamma   90.00
#
_symmetry.space_group_name_H-M   'P 1'
#
loop_
_entity.id
_entity.type
_entity.pdbx_description
1 polymer ?
#
loop_
_entity_poly.entity_id
_entity_poly.type
_entity_poly.pdbx_seq_one_letter_code
_entity_poly.pdbx_strand_id
1 'polypeptide(L)'
;PGFIDVHAHLDGHMASGRRALLQGITTSFGGNCGLSPIDMEAFFDSQAEGFCVNQAEFVGHSFSLREEVGLKDAYRAATPAEIRQMEALARRAMEAGAWGVSFGLDYCPGCAFQGVEALGKLSAKMGGICPIHTRLFTMYDMYSISEAALLALNAGVQVQVSHLVYQYPLVHLLDEAFEMLEFAQDRGAHIACDSGMYTHFAAPLGSATFDLDNMEICDWKFDELLVSTGSHKGEWMTESLYRKLRKEAPGTEVVCFSGEDDAIAYAFTRDYVMPSTDAGNYEPGQGHPQAAASFPLFFRVLVREKRQMDWPEAVRRATLLPAETMGLKRKGRLSPGADADFVVFDPKTIDGRADFAGLGTPDAPPAGIHSVWIGGSQAVEGTKVVNDRLGKILKR
;
A
#
# COMPACT_ATOMS: atom_id res chain seq x y z
N PRO A 1 -9.62 -10.40 16.02
CA PRO A 1 -9.32 -10.94 14.69
C PRO A 1 -7.87 -10.66 14.29
N GLY A 2 -7.37 -11.33 13.23
CA GLY A 2 -6.10 -11.01 12.62
C GLY A 2 -6.18 -9.70 11.84
N PHE A 3 -5.09 -8.95 11.77
CA PHE A 3 -5.05 -7.67 11.07
C PHE A 3 -5.10 -7.89 9.55
N ILE A 4 -5.70 -6.93 8.84
CA ILE A 4 -5.86 -6.93 7.39
C ILE A 4 -5.17 -5.70 6.83
N ASP A 5 -4.13 -5.93 6.04
CA ASP A 5 -3.37 -4.91 5.34
C ASP A 5 -3.92 -4.75 3.92
N VAL A 6 -4.51 -3.61 3.65
CA VAL A 6 -5.16 -3.33 2.36
C VAL A 6 -4.18 -2.78 1.31
N HIS A 7 -2.94 -2.51 1.72
CA HIS A 7 -1.94 -1.93 0.84
C HIS A 7 -0.54 -2.46 1.15
N ALA A 8 -0.07 -3.39 0.34
CA ALA A 8 1.29 -3.92 0.39
C ALA A 8 1.74 -4.39 -1.00
N HIS A 9 3.03 -4.69 -1.12
CA HIS A 9 3.69 -5.23 -2.31
C HIS A 9 4.43 -6.53 -1.95
N LEU A 10 3.73 -7.45 -1.27
CA LEU A 10 4.34 -8.71 -0.83
C LEU A 10 4.58 -9.68 -2.00
N ASP A 11 3.62 -9.77 -2.93
CA ASP A 11 3.66 -10.48 -4.22
C ASP A 11 4.39 -11.84 -4.15
N GLY A 12 4.13 -12.62 -3.10
CA GLY A 12 4.76 -13.92 -2.87
C GLY A 12 6.16 -13.88 -2.24
N HIS A 13 6.70 -12.71 -1.88
CA HIS A 13 8.04 -12.58 -1.30
C HIS A 13 8.06 -13.02 0.18
N MET A 14 8.69 -14.18 0.45
CA MET A 14 8.63 -14.83 1.76
C MET A 14 9.21 -14.00 2.91
N ALA A 15 10.30 -13.25 2.68
CA ALA A 15 10.89 -12.43 3.75
C ALA A 15 9.96 -11.29 4.17
N SER A 16 9.32 -10.61 3.22
CA SER A 16 8.32 -9.57 3.47
C SER A 16 7.06 -10.14 4.11
N GLY A 17 6.60 -11.31 3.65
CA GLY A 17 5.48 -12.01 4.25
C GLY A 17 5.70 -12.40 5.73
N ARG A 18 6.92 -12.81 6.10
CA ARG A 18 7.27 -13.08 7.52
C ARG A 18 7.23 -11.80 8.37
N ARG A 19 7.67 -10.66 7.83
CA ARG A 19 7.56 -9.35 8.52
C ARG A 19 6.11 -8.97 8.75
N ALA A 20 5.24 -9.18 7.76
CA ALA A 20 3.79 -8.96 7.89
C ALA A 20 3.20 -9.84 9.01
N LEU A 21 3.51 -11.13 9.04
CA LEU A 21 3.07 -12.04 10.12
C LEU A 21 3.49 -11.55 11.50
N LEU A 22 4.73 -11.11 11.67
CA LEU A 22 5.25 -10.63 12.96
C LEU A 22 4.52 -9.38 13.46
N GLN A 23 3.91 -8.58 12.57
CA GLN A 23 3.05 -7.45 12.93
C GLN A 23 1.62 -7.84 13.32
N GLY A 24 1.24 -9.12 13.22
CA GLY A 24 -0.12 -9.58 13.45
C GLY A 24 -1.01 -9.57 12.21
N ILE A 25 -0.46 -9.28 11.04
CA ILE A 25 -1.18 -9.29 9.76
C ILE A 25 -1.42 -10.74 9.36
N THR A 26 -2.68 -11.07 9.06
CA THR A 26 -3.10 -12.41 8.60
C THR A 26 -3.63 -12.40 7.19
N THR A 27 -3.91 -11.23 6.64
CA THR A 27 -4.40 -11.03 5.28
C THR A 27 -3.78 -9.76 4.70
N SER A 28 -3.30 -9.83 3.45
CA SER A 28 -2.71 -8.70 2.74
C SER A 28 -3.24 -8.61 1.32
N PHE A 29 -3.35 -7.38 0.82
CA PHE A 29 -3.67 -7.06 -0.56
C PHE A 29 -2.40 -6.57 -1.27
N GLY A 30 -1.95 -7.32 -2.27
CA GLY A 30 -0.83 -6.99 -3.14
C GLY A 30 -1.26 -6.39 -4.47
N GLY A 31 -0.30 -6.13 -5.35
CA GLY A 31 -0.57 -5.56 -6.66
C GLY A 31 -0.95 -4.08 -6.64
N ASN A 32 -0.62 -3.36 -5.58
CA ASN A 32 -0.93 -1.93 -5.42
C ASN A 32 -0.04 -1.02 -6.30
N CYS A 33 -0.31 0.27 -6.32
CA CYS A 33 0.45 1.31 -7.03
C CYS A 33 0.72 1.02 -8.51
N GLY A 34 -0.10 0.17 -9.13
CA GLY A 34 0.04 -0.17 -10.55
C GLY A 34 1.14 -1.17 -10.88
N LEU A 35 1.68 -1.89 -9.87
CA LEU A 35 2.70 -2.92 -10.02
C LEU A 35 2.16 -4.27 -9.54
N SER A 36 2.17 -5.30 -10.40
CA SER A 36 1.73 -6.65 -10.06
C SER A 36 2.29 -7.69 -11.03
N PRO A 37 2.22 -8.98 -10.73
CA PRO A 37 2.26 -10.01 -11.75
C PRO A 37 1.16 -9.78 -12.80
N ILE A 38 1.45 -10.03 -14.09
CA ILE A 38 0.46 -9.92 -15.18
C ILE A 38 -0.25 -11.26 -15.40
N ASP A 39 0.51 -12.35 -15.39
CA ASP A 39 -0.08 -13.70 -15.43
C ASP A 39 -0.55 -14.06 -14.02
N MET A 40 -1.77 -13.65 -13.71
CA MET A 40 -2.35 -13.82 -12.38
C MET A 40 -2.62 -15.29 -12.05
N GLU A 41 -2.94 -16.11 -13.08
CA GLU A 41 -3.14 -17.54 -12.89
C GLU A 41 -1.84 -18.24 -12.49
N ALA A 42 -0.76 -18.00 -13.24
CA ALA A 42 0.56 -18.54 -12.92
C ALA A 42 1.07 -18.05 -11.56
N PHE A 43 0.80 -16.79 -11.21
CA PHE A 43 1.15 -16.26 -9.89
C PHE A 43 0.40 -17.00 -8.76
N PHE A 44 -0.92 -17.19 -8.89
CA PHE A 44 -1.70 -17.91 -7.90
C PHE A 44 -1.28 -19.38 -7.78
N ASP A 45 -0.96 -20.03 -8.89
CA ASP A 45 -0.46 -21.40 -8.88
C ASP A 45 0.91 -21.51 -8.20
N SER A 46 1.76 -20.52 -8.35
CA SER A 46 3.06 -20.46 -7.65
C SER A 46 2.94 -20.41 -6.12
N GLN A 47 1.78 -19.96 -5.61
CA GLN A 47 1.47 -19.89 -4.18
C GLN A 47 0.63 -21.07 -3.67
N ALA A 48 0.46 -22.14 -4.46
CA ALA A 48 -0.40 -23.29 -4.12
C ALA A 48 0.03 -24.01 -2.83
N GLU A 49 1.32 -24.01 -2.49
CA GLU A 49 1.85 -24.57 -1.24
C GLU A 49 1.59 -23.68 0.00
N GLY A 50 0.94 -22.55 -0.18
CA GLY A 50 0.67 -21.55 0.87
C GLY A 50 1.73 -20.46 0.93
N PHE A 51 1.34 -19.34 1.53
CA PHE A 51 2.16 -18.16 1.77
C PHE A 51 2.09 -17.74 3.24
N CYS A 52 2.88 -16.77 3.64
CA CYS A 52 2.93 -16.31 5.02
C CYS A 52 1.57 -15.84 5.55
N VAL A 53 0.88 -15.03 4.77
CA VAL A 53 -0.46 -14.47 5.07
C VAL A 53 -1.44 -14.85 3.97
N ASN A 54 -2.75 -14.74 4.23
CA ASN A 54 -3.72 -14.81 3.13
C ASN A 54 -3.46 -13.64 2.19
N GLN A 55 -3.45 -13.90 0.89
CA GLN A 55 -3.04 -12.92 -0.12
C GLN A 55 -4.11 -12.74 -1.19
N ALA A 56 -4.53 -11.51 -1.40
CA ALA A 56 -5.34 -11.05 -2.52
C ALA A 56 -4.47 -10.15 -3.41
N GLU A 57 -4.76 -10.08 -4.72
CA GLU A 57 -3.97 -9.30 -5.67
C GLU A 57 -4.85 -8.41 -6.54
N PHE A 58 -4.38 -7.20 -6.80
CA PHE A 58 -4.86 -6.34 -7.88
C PHE A 58 -3.99 -6.51 -9.12
N VAL A 59 -4.53 -6.23 -10.30
CA VAL A 59 -3.70 -6.11 -11.50
C VAL A 59 -3.23 -4.66 -11.66
N GLY A 60 -1.93 -4.46 -11.80
CA GLY A 60 -1.29 -3.16 -11.80
C GLY A 60 -1.32 -2.48 -13.17
N HIS A 61 -1.79 -1.22 -13.24
CA HIS A 61 -1.81 -0.43 -14.47
C HIS A 61 -0.46 0.20 -14.79
N SER A 62 0.09 0.99 -13.85
CA SER A 62 1.09 2.03 -14.16
C SER A 62 2.47 1.50 -14.55
N PHE A 63 2.83 0.35 -14.03
CA PHE A 63 4.00 -0.40 -14.48
C PHE A 63 3.58 -1.60 -15.34
N SER A 64 2.79 -2.51 -14.78
CA SER A 64 2.60 -3.84 -15.34
C SER A 64 1.80 -3.86 -16.65
N LEU A 65 0.58 -3.34 -16.67
CA LEU A 65 -0.22 -3.32 -17.90
C LEU A 65 0.40 -2.42 -18.98
N ARG A 66 0.97 -1.28 -18.58
CA ARG A 66 1.62 -0.37 -19.53
C ARG A 66 2.86 -1.01 -20.17
N GLU A 67 3.69 -1.67 -19.38
CA GLU A 67 4.89 -2.36 -19.89
C GLU A 67 4.51 -3.53 -20.82
N GLU A 68 3.48 -4.29 -20.46
CA GLU A 68 3.02 -5.43 -21.26
C GLU A 68 2.52 -5.02 -22.65
N VAL A 69 1.91 -3.84 -22.80
CA VAL A 69 1.52 -3.29 -24.10
C VAL A 69 2.64 -2.47 -24.79
N GLY A 70 3.87 -2.51 -24.24
CA GLY A 70 5.03 -1.84 -24.79
C GLY A 70 5.13 -0.33 -24.49
N LEU A 71 4.30 0.19 -23.59
CA LEU A 71 4.27 1.59 -23.21
C LEU A 71 5.21 1.87 -22.04
N LYS A 72 6.51 2.00 -22.32
CA LYS A 72 7.57 2.23 -21.32
C LYS A 72 7.79 3.70 -20.95
N ASP A 73 7.38 4.62 -21.82
CA ASP A 73 7.51 6.05 -21.56
C ASP A 73 6.46 6.52 -20.55
N ALA A 74 6.92 6.90 -19.36
CA ALA A 74 6.05 7.36 -18.26
C ALA A 74 5.28 8.65 -18.60
N TYR A 75 5.83 9.47 -19.48
CA TYR A 75 5.25 10.77 -19.86
C TYR A 75 4.35 10.71 -21.09
N ARG A 76 4.17 9.54 -21.70
CA ARG A 76 3.30 9.35 -22.85
C ARG A 76 1.94 8.79 -22.45
N ALA A 77 0.88 9.42 -22.95
CA ALA A 77 -0.48 8.86 -22.82
C ALA A 77 -0.63 7.60 -23.71
N ALA A 78 -1.43 6.64 -23.22
CA ALA A 78 -1.80 5.48 -24.00
C ALA A 78 -2.74 5.86 -25.16
N THR A 79 -2.52 5.24 -26.32
CA THR A 79 -3.45 5.34 -27.45
C THR A 79 -4.73 4.53 -27.18
N PRO A 80 -5.84 4.80 -27.90
CA PRO A 80 -7.05 3.99 -27.75
C PRO A 80 -6.84 2.49 -28.04
N ALA A 81 -5.86 2.12 -28.84
CA ALA A 81 -5.53 0.72 -29.10
C ALA A 81 -4.82 0.08 -27.91
N GLU A 82 -3.86 0.77 -27.30
CA GLU A 82 -3.17 0.32 -26.10
C GLU A 82 -4.13 0.22 -24.91
N ILE A 83 -5.06 1.17 -24.76
CA ILE A 83 -6.10 1.11 -23.71
C ILE A 83 -6.91 -0.17 -23.86
N ARG A 84 -7.41 -0.50 -25.07
CA ARG A 84 -8.16 -1.74 -25.31
C ARG A 84 -7.34 -3.00 -25.03
N GLN A 85 -6.04 -2.98 -25.31
CA GLN A 85 -5.15 -4.11 -24.97
C GLN A 85 -5.01 -4.26 -23.45
N MET A 86 -4.80 -3.16 -22.72
CA MET A 86 -4.77 -3.16 -21.25
C MET A 86 -6.09 -3.63 -20.63
N GLU A 87 -7.26 -3.20 -21.19
CA GLU A 87 -8.56 -3.70 -20.76
C GLU A 87 -8.70 -5.23 -20.95
N ALA A 88 -8.20 -5.78 -22.06
CA ALA A 88 -8.23 -7.22 -22.31
C ALA A 88 -7.34 -8.00 -21.33
N LEU A 89 -6.15 -7.48 -21.02
CA LEU A 89 -5.24 -8.06 -20.03
C LEU A 89 -5.84 -7.99 -18.62
N ALA A 90 -6.33 -6.81 -18.21
CA ALA A 90 -6.97 -6.63 -16.92
C ALA A 90 -8.19 -7.54 -16.73
N ARG A 91 -9.01 -7.71 -17.77
CA ARG A 91 -10.14 -8.64 -17.76
C ARG A 91 -9.68 -10.06 -17.46
N ARG A 92 -8.66 -10.56 -18.16
CA ARG A 92 -8.13 -11.93 -17.95
C ARG A 92 -7.61 -12.09 -16.51
N ALA A 93 -6.88 -11.09 -16.00
CA ALA A 93 -6.39 -11.13 -14.62
C ALA A 93 -7.55 -11.18 -13.61
N MET A 94 -8.60 -10.40 -13.82
CA MET A 94 -9.78 -10.41 -12.95
C MET A 94 -10.60 -11.71 -13.08
N GLU A 95 -10.70 -12.30 -14.27
CA GLU A 95 -11.31 -13.61 -14.49
C GLU A 95 -10.53 -14.73 -13.78
N ALA A 96 -9.19 -14.59 -13.64
CA ALA A 96 -8.36 -15.51 -12.86
C ALA A 96 -8.52 -15.32 -11.35
N GLY A 97 -9.07 -14.18 -10.88
CA GLY A 97 -9.36 -13.91 -9.48
C GLY A 97 -8.73 -12.66 -8.90
N ALA A 98 -8.18 -11.77 -9.73
CA ALA A 98 -7.69 -10.47 -9.25
C ALA A 98 -8.84 -9.58 -8.74
N TRP A 99 -8.56 -8.75 -7.74
CA TRP A 99 -9.56 -7.97 -7.00
C TRP A 99 -9.95 -6.65 -7.66
N GLY A 100 -9.32 -6.30 -8.76
CA GLY A 100 -9.58 -5.08 -9.53
C GLY A 100 -8.30 -4.57 -10.18
N VAL A 101 -8.29 -3.29 -10.55
CA VAL A 101 -7.16 -2.64 -11.21
C VAL A 101 -6.58 -1.57 -10.30
N SER A 102 -5.29 -1.64 -10.00
CA SER A 102 -4.58 -0.63 -9.22
C SER A 102 -3.86 0.38 -10.12
N PHE A 103 -3.75 1.60 -9.62
CA PHE A 103 -3.07 2.71 -10.29
C PHE A 103 -1.97 3.30 -9.42
N GLY A 104 -0.84 3.67 -10.04
CA GLY A 104 0.23 4.48 -9.46
C GLY A 104 0.54 5.62 -10.40
N LEU A 105 -0.30 6.66 -10.36
CA LEU A 105 -0.32 7.71 -11.40
C LEU A 105 0.87 8.65 -11.31
N ASP A 106 1.48 8.76 -10.15
CA ASP A 106 2.75 9.46 -9.97
C ASP A 106 3.89 8.85 -10.80
N TYR A 107 3.90 7.53 -10.92
CA TYR A 107 4.90 6.79 -11.71
C TYR A 107 4.68 6.87 -13.22
N CYS A 108 3.52 7.35 -13.67
CA CYS A 108 3.21 7.55 -15.08
C CYS A 108 2.48 8.89 -15.32
N PRO A 109 3.16 10.02 -15.07
CA PRO A 109 2.54 11.36 -15.09
C PRO A 109 1.90 11.72 -16.43
N GLY A 110 2.34 11.13 -17.55
CA GLY A 110 1.71 11.29 -18.86
C GLY A 110 0.44 10.48 -19.09
N CYS A 111 -0.01 9.66 -18.11
CA CYS A 111 -1.24 8.89 -18.24
C CYS A 111 -2.47 9.81 -18.30
N ALA A 112 -3.29 9.67 -19.35
CA ALA A 112 -4.52 10.42 -19.47
C ALA A 112 -5.64 9.78 -18.66
N PHE A 113 -6.50 10.61 -18.00
CA PHE A 113 -7.65 10.16 -17.22
C PHE A 113 -8.58 9.22 -18.00
N GLN A 114 -8.71 9.41 -19.31
CA GLN A 114 -9.52 8.53 -20.16
C GLN A 114 -9.13 7.05 -20.04
N GLY A 115 -7.83 6.75 -19.97
CA GLY A 115 -7.35 5.36 -19.77
C GLY A 115 -7.66 4.83 -18.37
N VAL A 116 -7.50 5.67 -17.36
CA VAL A 116 -7.84 5.36 -15.96
C VAL A 116 -9.34 5.06 -15.83
N GLU A 117 -10.19 5.93 -16.41
CA GLU A 117 -11.65 5.77 -16.40
C GLU A 117 -12.11 4.50 -17.12
N ALA A 118 -11.50 4.17 -18.27
CA ALA A 118 -11.84 2.95 -19.02
C ALA A 118 -11.58 1.68 -18.18
N LEU A 119 -10.41 1.58 -17.56
CA LEU A 119 -10.06 0.48 -16.68
C LEU A 119 -10.90 0.47 -15.39
N GLY A 120 -11.23 1.64 -14.85
CA GLY A 120 -12.15 1.76 -13.72
C GLY A 120 -13.55 1.25 -14.04
N LYS A 121 -14.09 1.57 -15.21
CA LYS A 121 -15.38 1.05 -15.70
C LYS A 121 -15.35 -0.48 -15.91
N LEU A 122 -14.24 -1.01 -16.40
CA LEU A 122 -14.03 -2.45 -16.48
C LEU A 122 -14.04 -3.08 -15.08
N SER A 123 -13.27 -2.51 -14.14
CA SER A 123 -13.21 -3.00 -12.76
C SER A 123 -14.60 -2.98 -12.10
N ALA A 124 -15.34 -1.88 -12.23
CA ALA A 124 -16.72 -1.76 -11.72
C ALA A 124 -17.65 -2.85 -12.29
N LYS A 125 -17.61 -3.06 -13.61
CA LYS A 125 -18.43 -4.07 -14.30
C LYS A 125 -18.16 -5.49 -13.81
N MET A 126 -16.94 -5.78 -13.38
CA MET A 126 -16.54 -7.07 -12.85
C MET A 126 -16.62 -7.13 -11.31
N GLY A 127 -17.16 -6.08 -10.67
CA GLY A 127 -17.30 -6.00 -9.22
C GLY A 127 -15.98 -5.71 -8.49
N GLY A 128 -14.95 -5.24 -9.17
CA GLY A 128 -13.63 -4.97 -8.60
C GLY A 128 -13.54 -3.64 -7.86
N ILE A 129 -12.34 -3.39 -7.30
CA ILE A 129 -11.95 -2.19 -6.56
C ILE A 129 -10.79 -1.55 -7.30
N CYS A 130 -10.63 -0.24 -7.19
CA CYS A 130 -9.51 0.49 -7.77
C CYS A 130 -8.72 1.21 -6.67
N PRO A 131 -7.64 0.60 -6.14
CA PRO A 131 -6.66 1.33 -5.36
C PRO A 131 -5.92 2.32 -6.25
N ILE A 132 -5.73 3.54 -5.75
CA ILE A 132 -5.09 4.61 -6.49
C ILE A 132 -4.03 5.34 -5.63
N HIS A 133 -2.77 5.13 -5.98
CA HIS A 133 -1.68 6.04 -5.66
C HIS A 133 -1.83 7.24 -6.60
N THR A 134 -2.23 8.36 -6.05
CA THR A 134 -2.61 9.54 -6.83
C THR A 134 -1.40 10.15 -7.54
N ARG A 135 -1.62 11.05 -8.47
CA ARG A 135 -0.54 11.85 -9.07
C ARG A 135 0.09 12.73 -8.00
N LEU A 136 1.28 13.18 -8.29
CA LEU A 136 1.95 14.23 -7.55
C LEU A 136 2.42 15.28 -8.55
N PHE A 137 1.63 16.36 -8.72
CA PHE A 137 2.03 17.47 -9.58
C PHE A 137 2.86 18.51 -8.83
N THR A 138 2.56 18.71 -7.56
CA THR A 138 3.33 19.50 -6.60
C THR A 138 3.00 18.99 -5.21
N MET A 139 3.78 19.35 -4.19
CA MET A 139 3.43 19.00 -2.81
C MET A 139 2.17 19.75 -2.29
N TYR A 140 1.63 20.69 -3.07
CA TYR A 140 0.39 21.43 -2.75
C TYR A 140 -0.75 21.10 -3.71
N ASP A 141 -0.66 19.98 -4.40
CA ASP A 141 -1.59 19.64 -5.47
C ASP A 141 -2.86 18.97 -4.94
N MET A 142 -4.00 19.62 -5.19
CA MET A 142 -5.33 19.07 -4.92
C MET A 142 -6.02 18.50 -6.18
N TYR A 143 -5.41 18.63 -7.35
CA TYR A 143 -5.97 18.10 -8.58
C TYR A 143 -6.00 16.57 -8.59
N SER A 144 -4.99 15.95 -8.04
CA SER A 144 -4.84 14.50 -7.97
C SER A 144 -5.94 13.82 -7.16
N ILE A 145 -6.39 14.42 -6.06
CA ILE A 145 -7.49 13.88 -5.27
C ILE A 145 -8.82 14.01 -6.01
N SER A 146 -9.01 15.08 -6.80
CA SER A 146 -10.19 15.23 -7.67
C SER A 146 -10.26 14.13 -8.72
N GLU A 147 -9.11 13.67 -9.25
CA GLU A 147 -9.06 12.58 -10.23
C GLU A 147 -9.56 11.26 -9.61
N ALA A 148 -9.18 10.97 -8.36
CA ALA A 148 -9.67 9.81 -7.62
C ALA A 148 -11.20 9.89 -7.35
N ALA A 149 -11.69 11.06 -6.95
CA ALA A 149 -13.11 11.31 -6.74
C ALA A 149 -13.91 11.17 -8.05
N LEU A 150 -13.42 11.71 -9.15
CA LEU A 150 -14.03 11.60 -10.48
C LEU A 150 -14.03 10.14 -10.97
N LEU A 151 -12.99 9.36 -10.71
CA LEU A 151 -12.97 7.94 -11.05
C LEU A 151 -14.10 7.20 -10.35
N ALA A 152 -14.29 7.41 -9.05
CA ALA A 152 -15.37 6.79 -8.29
C ALA A 152 -16.75 7.18 -8.84
N LEU A 153 -16.98 8.47 -9.11
CA LEU A 153 -18.26 8.98 -9.61
C LEU A 153 -18.56 8.53 -11.04
N ASN A 154 -17.58 8.64 -11.96
CA ASN A 154 -17.81 8.39 -13.38
C ASN A 154 -17.82 6.90 -13.74
N ALA A 155 -16.98 6.12 -13.10
CA ALA A 155 -16.89 4.68 -13.35
C ALA A 155 -17.87 3.87 -12.47
N GLY A 156 -18.36 4.43 -11.36
CA GLY A 156 -19.17 3.72 -10.37
C GLY A 156 -18.38 2.60 -9.68
N VAL A 157 -17.06 2.69 -9.67
CA VAL A 157 -16.16 1.74 -9.02
C VAL A 157 -15.87 2.19 -7.58
N GLN A 158 -15.69 1.23 -6.68
CA GLN A 158 -15.11 1.56 -5.38
C GLN A 158 -13.65 1.96 -5.57
N VAL A 159 -13.29 3.13 -5.09
CA VAL A 159 -11.91 3.65 -5.09
C VAL A 159 -11.35 3.56 -3.68
N GLN A 160 -10.10 3.12 -3.56
CA GLN A 160 -9.31 3.23 -2.35
C GLN A 160 -8.18 4.21 -2.61
N VAL A 161 -8.19 5.36 -1.95
CA VAL A 161 -7.07 6.33 -2.01
C VAL A 161 -5.96 5.80 -1.12
N SER A 162 -4.81 5.53 -1.75
CA SER A 162 -3.68 4.85 -1.12
C SER A 162 -2.86 5.79 -0.25
N HIS A 163 -2.31 5.28 0.86
CA HIS A 163 -1.27 5.86 1.73
C HIS A 163 -1.33 7.39 1.85
N LEU A 164 -2.48 7.94 2.28
CA LEU A 164 -2.80 9.38 2.30
C LEU A 164 -1.65 10.29 2.74
N VAL A 165 -0.96 9.96 3.84
CA VAL A 165 0.09 10.81 4.41
C VAL A 165 1.34 10.95 3.53
N TYR A 166 1.52 10.10 2.53
CA TYR A 166 2.62 10.22 1.57
C TYR A 166 2.29 11.17 0.44
N GLN A 167 1.02 11.21 0.03
CA GLN A 167 0.55 12.08 -1.04
C GLN A 167 0.15 13.47 -0.53
N TYR A 168 -0.34 13.53 0.71
CA TYR A 168 -0.80 14.75 1.37
C TYR A 168 -0.10 14.86 2.74
N PRO A 169 1.21 15.20 2.75
CA PRO A 169 2.04 15.10 3.95
C PRO A 169 1.84 16.27 4.94
N LEU A 170 1.00 17.24 4.63
CA LEU A 170 0.72 18.40 5.45
C LEU A 170 -0.74 18.38 5.94
N VAL A 171 -0.99 18.76 7.19
CA VAL A 171 -2.32 18.68 7.81
C VAL A 171 -3.38 19.46 7.01
N HIS A 172 -3.07 20.66 6.54
CA HIS A 172 -4.02 21.45 5.77
C HIS A 172 -4.37 20.82 4.41
N LEU A 173 -3.44 20.13 3.75
CA LEU A 173 -3.70 19.40 2.51
C LEU A 173 -4.59 18.18 2.74
N LEU A 174 -4.38 17.47 3.85
CA LEU A 174 -5.26 16.37 4.26
C LEU A 174 -6.68 16.85 4.52
N ASP A 175 -6.85 18.03 5.13
CA ASP A 175 -8.17 18.60 5.38
C ASP A 175 -8.91 18.90 4.08
N GLU A 176 -8.26 19.60 3.15
CA GLU A 176 -8.81 19.87 1.82
C GLU A 176 -9.08 18.58 1.02
N ALA A 177 -8.19 17.58 1.11
CA ALA A 177 -8.40 16.28 0.47
C ALA A 177 -9.65 15.57 1.02
N PHE A 178 -9.84 15.57 2.32
CA PHE A 178 -11.03 15.00 2.95
C PHE A 178 -12.30 15.73 2.54
N GLU A 179 -12.33 17.06 2.51
CA GLU A 179 -13.48 17.82 2.04
C GLU A 179 -13.89 17.41 0.61
N MET A 180 -12.92 17.21 -0.29
CA MET A 180 -13.19 16.78 -1.66
C MET A 180 -13.69 15.33 -1.73
N LEU A 181 -13.13 14.42 -0.94
CA LEU A 181 -13.59 13.03 -0.89
C LEU A 181 -14.98 12.91 -0.28
N GLU A 182 -15.25 13.60 0.84
CA GLU A 182 -16.55 13.64 1.51
C GLU A 182 -17.63 14.26 0.60
N PHE A 183 -17.29 15.32 -0.13
CA PHE A 183 -18.18 15.89 -1.15
C PHE A 183 -18.55 14.87 -2.24
N ALA A 184 -17.61 14.01 -2.67
CA ALA A 184 -17.90 12.96 -3.63
C ALA A 184 -18.71 11.81 -3.02
N GLN A 185 -18.43 11.42 -1.77
CA GLN A 185 -19.18 10.41 -1.02
C GLN A 185 -20.64 10.82 -0.83
N ASP A 186 -20.90 12.09 -0.51
CA ASP A 186 -22.27 12.66 -0.41
C ASP A 186 -23.05 12.56 -1.73
N ARG A 187 -22.35 12.38 -2.85
CA ARG A 187 -22.93 12.17 -4.19
C ARG A 187 -22.96 10.72 -4.63
N GLY A 188 -22.71 9.81 -3.70
CA GLY A 188 -22.79 8.37 -3.92
C GLY A 188 -21.51 7.73 -4.42
N ALA A 189 -20.36 8.42 -4.37
CA ALA A 189 -19.07 7.79 -4.63
C ALA A 189 -18.71 6.82 -3.51
N HIS A 190 -18.27 5.61 -3.87
CA HIS A 190 -17.73 4.65 -2.92
C HIS A 190 -16.21 4.86 -2.80
N ILE A 191 -15.80 5.57 -1.76
CA ILE A 191 -14.39 5.90 -1.52
C ILE A 191 -14.00 5.46 -0.12
N ALA A 192 -12.89 4.74 -0.03
CA ALA A 192 -12.16 4.41 1.19
C ALA A 192 -10.73 4.92 1.08
N CYS A 193 -10.03 5.01 2.20
CA CYS A 193 -8.64 5.46 2.24
C CYS A 193 -7.81 4.53 3.11
N ASP A 194 -6.52 4.46 2.82
CA ASP A 194 -5.55 3.90 3.74
C ASP A 194 -4.42 4.88 4.05
N SER A 195 -3.72 4.64 5.14
CA SER A 195 -2.59 5.45 5.55
C SER A 195 -1.59 4.63 6.35
N GLY A 196 -0.31 4.89 6.11
CA GLY A 196 0.79 4.38 6.89
C GLY A 196 0.98 5.10 8.22
N MET A 197 1.99 4.65 8.99
CA MET A 197 2.37 5.22 10.28
C MET A 197 3.70 5.99 10.23
N TYR A 198 4.10 6.40 9.04
CA TYR A 198 5.27 7.24 8.76
C TYR A 198 4.84 8.35 7.81
N THR A 199 5.48 9.52 7.89
CA THR A 199 5.29 10.63 6.96
C THR A 199 6.33 10.64 5.84
N HIS A 200 7.32 9.77 5.93
CA HIS A 200 8.39 9.61 4.97
C HIS A 200 8.05 8.43 4.05
N PHE A 201 8.07 8.63 2.75
CA PHE A 201 7.73 7.59 1.78
C PHE A 201 8.98 6.96 1.14
N ALA A 202 8.85 5.75 0.63
CA ALA A 202 9.90 5.09 -0.16
C ALA A 202 9.43 4.82 -1.58
N ALA A 203 10.31 5.06 -2.55
CA ALA A 203 10.07 4.68 -3.94
C ALA A 203 11.40 4.37 -4.66
N PRO A 204 11.35 3.64 -5.80
CA PRO A 204 12.53 3.42 -6.63
C PRO A 204 13.11 4.73 -7.15
N LEU A 205 14.41 4.95 -6.95
CA LEU A 205 15.10 6.15 -7.38
C LEU A 205 14.96 6.42 -8.90
N GLY A 206 14.80 5.37 -9.70
CA GLY A 206 14.61 5.47 -11.15
C GLY A 206 13.20 5.84 -11.60
N SER A 207 12.22 5.96 -10.68
CA SER A 207 10.85 6.37 -11.01
C SER A 207 10.78 7.84 -11.41
N ALA A 208 9.67 8.23 -12.06
CA ALA A 208 9.39 9.61 -12.41
C ALA A 208 9.29 10.54 -11.19
N THR A 209 8.87 10.01 -10.05
CA THR A 209 8.79 10.70 -8.75
C THR A 209 10.08 11.46 -8.42
N PHE A 210 11.24 10.83 -8.68
CA PHE A 210 12.55 11.42 -8.41
C PHE A 210 13.25 12.03 -9.63
N ASP A 211 12.51 12.35 -10.70
CA ASP A 211 13.06 13.18 -11.77
C ASP A 211 13.36 14.59 -11.24
N LEU A 212 14.44 15.20 -11.71
CA LEU A 212 14.93 16.47 -11.15
C LEU A 212 13.88 17.60 -11.20
N ASP A 213 13.08 17.63 -12.26
CA ASP A 213 12.01 18.61 -12.41
C ASP A 213 10.91 18.40 -11.35
N ASN A 214 10.57 17.13 -11.05
CA ASN A 214 9.59 16.79 -10.01
C ASN A 214 10.15 17.07 -8.61
N MET A 215 11.42 16.77 -8.37
CA MET A 215 12.08 17.12 -7.10
C MET A 215 12.10 18.64 -6.88
N GLU A 216 12.37 19.44 -7.92
CA GLU A 216 12.34 20.90 -7.86
C GLU A 216 10.93 21.42 -7.55
N ILE A 217 9.90 20.90 -8.22
CA ILE A 217 8.50 21.27 -8.00
C ILE A 217 8.03 20.95 -6.57
N CYS A 218 8.49 19.83 -6.00
CA CYS A 218 8.16 19.40 -4.65
C CYS A 218 9.10 19.98 -3.57
N ASP A 219 10.09 20.80 -3.95
CA ASP A 219 11.14 21.35 -3.08
C ASP A 219 11.93 20.28 -2.31
N TRP A 220 12.04 19.05 -2.86
CA TRP A 220 12.85 17.99 -2.27
C TRP A 220 14.33 18.14 -2.60
N LYS A 221 15.16 17.90 -1.61
CA LYS A 221 16.62 18.03 -1.71
C LYS A 221 17.31 16.69 -1.61
N PHE A 222 18.52 16.57 -2.15
CA PHE A 222 19.27 15.32 -2.11
C PHE A 222 19.53 14.86 -0.69
N ASP A 223 19.85 15.74 0.23
CA ASP A 223 20.14 15.46 1.63
C ASP A 223 18.89 15.10 2.49
N GLU A 224 17.70 15.15 1.89
CA GLU A 224 16.46 14.63 2.44
C GLU A 224 16.16 13.20 1.97
N LEU A 225 17.00 12.62 1.10
CA LEU A 225 16.85 11.27 0.59
C LEU A 225 17.83 10.32 1.27
N LEU A 226 17.31 9.26 1.89
CA LEU A 226 18.08 8.19 2.50
C LEU A 226 18.02 6.92 1.65
N VAL A 227 19.16 6.37 1.26
CA VAL A 227 19.22 5.11 0.52
C VAL A 227 18.78 3.96 1.44
N SER A 228 17.74 3.21 1.07
CA SER A 228 17.15 2.16 1.90
C SER A 228 17.52 0.74 1.46
N THR A 229 17.98 0.56 0.21
CA THR A 229 18.35 -0.75 -0.34
C THR A 229 19.70 -0.72 -1.06
N GLY A 230 20.27 -1.91 -1.33
CA GLY A 230 21.50 -2.05 -2.10
C GLY A 230 22.77 -1.73 -1.31
N SER A 231 23.87 -1.50 -2.05
CA SER A 231 25.22 -1.35 -1.48
C SER A 231 25.45 -0.04 -0.73
N HIS A 232 24.66 0.97 -1.01
CA HIS A 232 24.71 2.29 -0.37
C HIS A 232 23.65 2.47 0.73
N LYS A 233 23.02 1.39 1.17
CA LYS A 233 22.00 1.40 2.22
C LYS A 233 22.49 2.13 3.48
N GLY A 234 21.68 3.08 3.96
CA GLY A 234 21.98 3.90 5.15
C GLY A 234 22.81 5.15 4.85
N GLU A 235 23.15 5.41 3.58
CA GLU A 235 23.79 6.64 3.18
C GLU A 235 22.77 7.72 2.79
N TRP A 236 23.00 8.94 3.25
CA TRP A 236 22.23 10.09 2.77
C TRP A 236 22.66 10.44 1.34
N MET A 237 21.70 10.84 0.53
CA MET A 237 21.92 11.12 -0.88
C MET A 237 22.77 12.39 -1.07
N THR A 238 23.62 12.33 -2.08
CA THR A 238 24.31 13.50 -2.64
C THR A 238 23.97 13.55 -4.13
N GLU A 239 24.13 14.71 -4.77
CA GLU A 239 23.90 14.81 -6.23
C GLU A 239 24.75 13.80 -7.02
N SER A 240 25.99 13.58 -6.61
CA SER A 240 26.89 12.62 -7.26
C SER A 240 26.36 11.19 -7.11
N LEU A 241 25.93 10.80 -5.92
CA LEU A 241 25.36 9.48 -5.64
C LEU A 241 24.02 9.29 -6.41
N TYR A 242 23.16 10.30 -6.42
CA TYR A 242 21.91 10.29 -7.19
C TYR A 242 22.17 9.99 -8.67
N ARG A 243 23.06 10.76 -9.31
CA ARG A 243 23.39 10.58 -10.74
C ARG A 243 23.97 9.19 -11.02
N LYS A 244 24.81 8.68 -10.11
CA LYS A 244 25.38 7.33 -10.19
C LYS A 244 24.28 6.26 -10.10
N LEU A 245 23.46 6.28 -9.04
CA LEU A 245 22.46 5.26 -8.78
C LEU A 245 21.33 5.27 -9.82
N ARG A 246 20.88 6.43 -10.28
CA ARG A 246 19.89 6.51 -11.37
C ARG A 246 20.37 5.82 -12.65
N LYS A 247 21.66 5.86 -12.93
CA LYS A 247 22.25 5.24 -14.12
C LYS A 247 22.55 3.74 -13.91
N GLU A 248 23.12 3.38 -12.77
CA GLU A 248 23.70 2.04 -12.55
C GLU A 248 22.75 1.08 -11.83
N ALA A 249 21.87 1.60 -10.98
CA ALA A 249 20.94 0.85 -10.15
C ALA A 249 19.62 1.59 -9.92
N PRO A 250 18.83 1.88 -10.99
CA PRO A 250 17.60 2.68 -10.89
C PRO A 250 16.53 2.07 -9.98
N GLY A 251 16.58 0.76 -9.75
CA GLY A 251 15.70 0.06 -8.81
C GLY A 251 16.10 0.22 -7.32
N THR A 252 17.17 0.97 -7.02
CA THR A 252 17.52 1.29 -5.63
C THR A 252 16.39 2.08 -5.00
N GLU A 253 15.84 1.59 -3.90
CA GLU A 253 14.85 2.37 -3.14
C GLU A 253 15.50 3.40 -2.24
N VAL A 254 14.86 4.55 -2.20
CA VAL A 254 15.21 5.66 -1.31
C VAL A 254 13.99 6.10 -0.52
N VAL A 255 14.24 6.56 0.70
CA VAL A 255 13.22 7.19 1.56
C VAL A 255 13.37 8.69 1.44
N CYS A 256 12.27 9.37 1.11
CA CYS A 256 12.19 10.82 1.12
C CYS A 256 11.65 11.29 2.48
N PHE A 257 12.44 12.11 3.18
CA PHE A 257 12.08 12.63 4.50
C PHE A 257 11.28 13.92 4.30
N SER A 258 9.97 13.75 4.16
CA SER A 258 9.00 14.83 3.96
C SER A 258 7.81 14.64 4.91
N GLY A 259 7.02 15.70 5.10
CA GLY A 259 5.77 15.64 5.84
C GLY A 259 5.85 16.00 7.32
N GLU A 260 4.68 16.30 7.88
CA GLU A 260 4.49 16.71 9.28
C GLU A 260 4.11 15.50 10.15
N ASP A 261 4.70 15.38 11.34
CA ASP A 261 4.39 14.27 12.27
C ASP A 261 2.90 14.22 12.67
N ASP A 262 2.22 15.37 12.74
CA ASP A 262 0.80 15.43 13.07
C ASP A 262 -0.12 14.97 11.93
N ALA A 263 0.37 14.90 10.69
CA ALA A 263 -0.40 14.43 9.55
C ALA A 263 -0.91 12.99 9.73
N ILE A 264 -0.11 12.12 10.37
CA ILE A 264 -0.51 10.75 10.68
C ILE A 264 -1.78 10.73 11.54
N ALA A 265 -1.74 11.43 12.67
CA ALA A 265 -2.89 11.48 13.57
C ALA A 265 -4.09 12.14 12.89
N TYR A 266 -3.86 13.18 12.10
CA TYR A 266 -4.91 13.87 11.36
C TYR A 266 -5.58 12.96 10.32
N ALA A 267 -4.83 12.16 9.58
CA ALA A 267 -5.38 11.20 8.62
C ALA A 267 -6.39 10.25 9.28
N PHE A 268 -6.13 9.81 10.49
CA PHE A 268 -7.03 8.91 11.24
C PHE A 268 -8.16 9.62 12.01
N THR A 269 -8.41 10.91 11.79
CA THR A 269 -9.60 11.58 12.32
C THR A 269 -10.87 11.11 11.61
N ARG A 270 -10.77 10.62 10.37
CA ARG A 270 -11.89 10.05 9.60
C ARG A 270 -12.01 8.55 9.87
N ASP A 271 -13.24 8.07 10.06
CA ASP A 271 -13.53 6.68 10.45
C ASP A 271 -13.44 5.68 9.29
N TYR A 272 -13.32 6.16 8.06
CA TYR A 272 -13.13 5.38 6.84
C TYR A 272 -11.65 5.21 6.43
N VAL A 273 -10.69 5.73 7.21
CA VAL A 273 -9.26 5.56 6.98
C VAL A 273 -8.75 4.30 7.69
N MET A 274 -8.15 3.40 6.94
CA MET A 274 -7.60 2.11 7.38
C MET A 274 -6.08 2.19 7.57
N PRO A 275 -5.50 1.53 8.58
CA PRO A 275 -4.05 1.38 8.62
C PRO A 275 -3.56 0.46 7.50
N SER A 276 -2.39 0.79 6.93
CA SER A 276 -1.70 -0.01 5.93
C SER A 276 -0.19 -0.02 6.18
N THR A 277 0.53 -0.94 5.51
CA THR A 277 1.99 -0.98 5.62
C THR A 277 2.68 -0.32 4.46
N ASP A 278 2.12 -0.38 3.26
CA ASP A 278 2.84 -0.08 2.01
C ASP A 278 4.20 -0.81 1.94
N ALA A 279 4.20 -2.06 2.42
CA ALA A 279 5.42 -2.86 2.55
C ALA A 279 5.92 -3.33 1.18
N GLY A 280 7.14 -2.93 0.82
CA GLY A 280 7.84 -3.42 -0.35
C GLY A 280 8.50 -4.80 -0.14
N ASN A 281 9.07 -5.32 -1.22
CA ASN A 281 9.84 -6.56 -1.24
C ASN A 281 11.30 -6.29 -0.89
N TYR A 282 11.65 -6.48 0.37
CA TYR A 282 12.97 -6.16 0.88
C TYR A 282 13.72 -7.38 1.39
N GLU A 283 15.01 -7.44 1.07
CA GLU A 283 15.94 -8.37 1.71
C GLU A 283 16.11 -8.04 3.21
N PRO A 284 16.56 -8.99 4.04
CA PRO A 284 16.82 -8.74 5.44
C PRO A 284 17.73 -7.53 5.69
N GLY A 285 17.33 -6.67 6.64
CA GLY A 285 18.02 -5.45 7.00
C GLY A 285 17.95 -4.33 5.97
N GLN A 286 17.00 -4.38 5.02
CA GLN A 286 16.80 -3.37 3.98
C GLN A 286 15.36 -2.87 3.97
N GLY A 287 15.16 -1.75 3.28
CA GLY A 287 13.86 -1.16 2.98
C GLY A 287 13.37 -0.19 4.03
N HIS A 288 12.11 0.19 3.89
CA HIS A 288 11.42 1.09 4.79
C HIS A 288 10.94 0.35 6.05
N PRO A 289 11.06 0.92 7.27
CA PRO A 289 10.66 0.27 8.52
C PRO A 289 9.13 0.01 8.63
N GLN A 290 8.31 0.68 7.82
CA GLN A 290 6.87 0.41 7.72
C GLN A 290 6.56 -1.08 7.46
N ALA A 291 7.41 -1.76 6.72
CA ALA A 291 7.27 -3.18 6.40
C ALA A 291 7.33 -4.11 7.64
N ALA A 292 7.78 -3.61 8.79
CA ALA A 292 7.92 -4.38 10.03
C ALA A 292 7.23 -3.74 11.25
N ALA A 293 6.73 -2.49 11.16
CA ALA A 293 6.29 -1.75 12.33
C ALA A 293 4.93 -1.06 12.23
N SER A 294 4.32 -0.89 11.06
CA SER A 294 3.13 -0.04 10.86
C SER A 294 1.96 -0.39 11.79
N PHE A 295 1.51 -1.64 11.82
CA PHE A 295 0.36 -2.01 12.66
C PHE A 295 0.64 -1.88 14.16
N PRO A 296 1.78 -2.34 14.70
CA PRO A 296 2.11 -2.08 16.10
C PRO A 296 2.22 -0.60 16.44
N LEU A 297 2.79 0.24 15.55
CA LEU A 297 2.84 1.69 15.72
C LEU A 297 1.45 2.33 15.71
N PHE A 298 0.55 1.87 14.85
CA PHE A 298 -0.83 2.33 14.84
C PHE A 298 -1.49 2.26 16.22
N PHE A 299 -1.38 1.11 16.90
CA PHE A 299 -1.91 0.94 18.24
C PHE A 299 -1.17 1.78 19.28
N ARG A 300 0.17 1.83 19.21
CA ARG A 300 0.95 2.66 20.14
C ARG A 300 0.59 4.13 20.02
N VAL A 301 0.69 4.69 18.84
CA VAL A 301 0.56 6.14 18.61
C VAL A 301 -0.87 6.59 18.84
N LEU A 302 -1.86 5.95 18.18
CA LEU A 302 -3.22 6.48 18.17
C LEU A 302 -4.04 6.10 19.39
N VAL A 303 -3.77 4.95 20.02
CA VAL A 303 -4.51 4.51 21.20
C VAL A 303 -3.80 4.90 22.50
N ARG A 304 -2.50 4.56 22.65
CA ARG A 304 -1.81 4.76 23.93
C ARG A 304 -1.30 6.18 24.14
N GLU A 305 -0.66 6.75 23.12
CA GLU A 305 0.01 8.06 23.24
C GLU A 305 -0.96 9.21 23.00
N LYS A 306 -1.55 9.27 21.81
CA LYS A 306 -2.46 10.36 21.42
C LYS A 306 -3.90 10.17 21.96
N ARG A 307 -4.28 8.95 22.35
CA ARG A 307 -5.64 8.61 22.86
C ARG A 307 -6.74 9.09 21.94
N GLN A 308 -6.49 9.02 20.65
CA GLN A 308 -7.40 9.51 19.62
C GLN A 308 -8.56 8.55 19.37
N MET A 309 -8.35 7.27 19.64
CA MET A 309 -9.39 6.24 19.57
C MET A 309 -9.22 5.23 20.71
N ASP A 310 -10.28 4.53 21.03
CA ASP A 310 -10.25 3.42 21.99
C ASP A 310 -9.82 2.09 21.32
N TRP A 311 -9.55 1.08 22.13
CA TRP A 311 -9.13 -0.24 21.63
C TRP A 311 -10.13 -0.91 20.69
N PRO A 312 -11.46 -0.94 20.98
CA PRO A 312 -12.44 -1.49 20.05
C PRO A 312 -12.42 -0.82 18.68
N GLU A 313 -12.34 0.51 18.60
CA GLU A 313 -12.28 1.25 17.35
C GLU A 313 -10.97 0.98 16.60
N ALA A 314 -9.84 0.98 17.29
CA ALA A 314 -8.55 0.65 16.66
C ALA A 314 -8.53 -0.77 16.08
N VAL A 315 -9.06 -1.75 16.83
CA VAL A 315 -9.19 -3.13 16.32
C VAL A 315 -10.16 -3.18 15.14
N ARG A 316 -11.29 -2.48 15.19
CA ARG A 316 -12.24 -2.38 14.06
C ARG A 316 -11.55 -1.89 12.80
N ARG A 317 -10.75 -0.82 12.90
CA ARG A 317 -10.02 -0.22 11.76
C ARG A 317 -8.94 -1.12 11.20
N ALA A 318 -8.30 -1.92 12.03
CA ALA A 318 -7.27 -2.87 11.60
C ALA A 318 -7.84 -4.22 11.11
N THR A 319 -9.15 -4.47 11.25
CA THR A 319 -9.74 -5.79 10.98
C THR A 319 -11.08 -5.74 10.26
N LEU A 320 -12.16 -5.30 10.92
CA LEU A 320 -13.51 -5.35 10.37
C LEU A 320 -13.72 -4.33 9.24
N LEU A 321 -13.27 -3.09 9.42
CA LEU A 321 -13.37 -2.05 8.40
C LEU A 321 -12.70 -2.47 7.07
N PRO A 322 -11.42 -2.91 7.06
CA PRO A 322 -10.81 -3.39 5.82
C PRO A 322 -11.51 -4.65 5.27
N ALA A 323 -12.01 -5.55 6.11
CA ALA A 323 -12.75 -6.71 5.64
C ALA A 323 -14.05 -6.31 4.91
N GLU A 324 -14.80 -5.35 5.46
CA GLU A 324 -16.04 -4.84 4.85
C GLU A 324 -15.74 -4.04 3.58
N THR A 325 -14.75 -3.14 3.63
CA THR A 325 -14.30 -2.35 2.48
C THR A 325 -13.88 -3.24 1.31
N MET A 326 -13.11 -4.30 1.59
CA MET A 326 -12.66 -5.23 0.56
C MET A 326 -13.68 -6.33 0.23
N GLY A 327 -14.81 -6.43 0.94
CA GLY A 327 -15.82 -7.45 0.70
C GLY A 327 -15.43 -8.85 1.17
N LEU A 328 -14.56 -8.98 2.16
CA LEU A 328 -14.14 -10.24 2.77
C LEU A 328 -15.18 -10.73 3.79
N LYS A 329 -16.12 -11.56 3.34
CA LYS A 329 -17.29 -11.97 4.15
C LYS A 329 -16.95 -12.78 5.40
N ARG A 330 -15.82 -13.50 5.44
CA ARG A 330 -15.46 -14.43 6.50
C ARG A 330 -14.29 -13.96 7.37
N LYS A 331 -13.71 -12.79 7.10
CA LYS A 331 -12.55 -12.24 7.81
C LYS A 331 -12.91 -11.01 8.65
N GLY A 332 -11.94 -10.50 9.40
CA GLY A 332 -12.08 -9.28 10.21
C GLY A 332 -12.95 -9.39 11.46
N ARG A 333 -13.41 -10.59 11.82
CA ARG A 333 -14.30 -10.82 12.96
C ARG A 333 -14.03 -12.16 13.65
N LEU A 334 -14.40 -12.25 14.94
CA LEU A 334 -14.42 -13.50 15.71
C LEU A 334 -15.88 -13.88 15.96
N SER A 335 -16.47 -14.64 15.05
CA SER A 335 -17.85 -15.11 15.15
C SER A 335 -17.98 -16.50 14.55
N PRO A 336 -18.98 -17.31 14.93
CA PRO A 336 -19.22 -18.61 14.31
C PRO A 336 -19.34 -18.49 12.79
N GLY A 337 -18.60 -19.34 12.06
CA GLY A 337 -18.54 -19.32 10.58
C GLY A 337 -17.52 -18.37 9.96
N ALA A 338 -16.85 -17.51 10.74
CA ALA A 338 -15.70 -16.74 10.28
C ALA A 338 -14.44 -17.62 10.21
N ASP A 339 -13.46 -17.17 9.44
CA ASP A 339 -12.14 -17.80 9.41
C ASP A 339 -11.43 -17.58 10.76
N ALA A 340 -10.74 -18.62 11.25
CA ALA A 340 -10.04 -18.58 12.52
C ALA A 340 -8.67 -17.88 12.38
N ASP A 341 -8.69 -16.64 11.89
CA ASP A 341 -7.52 -15.78 11.79
C ASP A 341 -7.55 -14.78 12.95
N PHE A 342 -6.55 -14.83 13.81
CA PHE A 342 -6.51 -13.93 14.97
C PHE A 342 -5.08 -13.66 15.46
N VAL A 343 -4.94 -12.54 16.14
CA VAL A 343 -3.71 -12.12 16.82
C VAL A 343 -3.97 -11.97 18.31
N VAL A 344 -3.00 -12.41 19.11
CA VAL A 344 -2.97 -12.20 20.56
C VAL A 344 -1.82 -11.26 20.86
N PHE A 345 -2.13 -10.11 21.45
CA PHE A 345 -1.14 -9.09 21.79
C PHE A 345 -1.41 -8.46 23.16
N ASP A 346 -0.38 -7.90 23.76
CA ASP A 346 -0.49 -7.12 24.98
C ASP A 346 -0.75 -5.63 24.64
N PRO A 347 -1.90 -5.08 25.00
CA PRO A 347 -2.24 -3.68 24.71
C PRO A 347 -1.31 -2.66 25.40
N LYS A 348 -0.57 -3.07 26.45
CA LYS A 348 0.36 -2.19 27.15
C LYS A 348 1.72 -2.10 26.48
N THR A 349 2.13 -3.15 25.79
CA THR A 349 3.50 -3.28 25.26
C THR A 349 3.60 -3.39 23.74
N ILE A 350 2.45 -3.49 23.02
CA ILE A 350 2.46 -3.53 21.55
C ILE A 350 3.13 -2.28 20.99
N ASP A 351 4.18 -2.47 20.15
CA ASP A 351 5.01 -1.39 19.64
C ASP A 351 5.79 -1.82 18.39
N GLY A 352 5.95 -0.91 17.42
CA GLY A 352 6.89 -1.03 16.31
C GLY A 352 8.30 -0.63 16.75
N ARG A 353 9.28 -1.45 16.41
CA ARG A 353 10.70 -1.24 16.79
C ARG A 353 11.62 -1.03 15.60
N ALA A 354 11.11 -1.19 14.40
CA ALA A 354 11.88 -0.96 13.19
C ALA A 354 12.14 0.54 12.99
N ASP A 355 13.32 0.83 12.43
CA ASP A 355 13.78 2.19 12.14
C ASP A 355 14.57 2.20 10.82
N PHE A 356 14.78 3.36 10.25
CA PHE A 356 15.43 3.51 8.95
C PHE A 356 16.85 2.95 8.91
N ALA A 357 17.27 2.41 7.77
CA ALA A 357 18.64 1.96 7.57
C ALA A 357 19.64 3.11 7.84
N GLY A 358 20.71 2.83 8.58
CA GLY A 358 21.68 3.84 9.03
C GLY A 358 21.27 4.60 10.30
N LEU A 359 19.98 4.62 10.66
CA LEU A 359 19.47 5.16 11.93
C LEU A 359 19.12 4.03 12.90
N GLY A 360 18.70 2.88 12.39
CA GLY A 360 18.35 1.70 13.16
C GLY A 360 18.29 0.45 12.32
N THR A 361 17.39 -0.47 12.67
CA THR A 361 17.20 -1.75 11.98
C THR A 361 15.83 -1.79 11.30
N PRO A 362 15.76 -1.78 9.94
CA PRO A 362 14.51 -1.66 9.21
C PRO A 362 13.52 -2.81 9.40
N ASP A 363 13.99 -3.96 9.79
CA ASP A 363 13.20 -5.19 9.98
C ASP A 363 13.22 -5.69 11.44
N ALA A 364 13.49 -4.81 12.39
CA ALA A 364 13.44 -5.17 13.81
C ALA A 364 12.04 -5.69 14.17
N PRO A 365 11.93 -6.88 14.78
CA PRO A 365 10.64 -7.44 15.16
C PRO A 365 9.89 -6.52 16.14
N PRO A 366 8.57 -6.39 16.00
CA PRO A 366 7.75 -5.59 16.90
C PRO A 366 7.70 -6.20 18.30
N ALA A 367 7.27 -5.41 19.28
CA ALA A 367 7.00 -5.87 20.63
C ALA A 367 5.50 -6.12 20.86
N GLY A 368 5.20 -6.90 21.90
CA GLY A 368 3.85 -7.07 22.44
C GLY A 368 2.94 -8.00 21.64
N ILE A 369 3.37 -8.53 20.49
CA ILE A 369 2.67 -9.63 19.79
C ILE A 369 3.05 -10.95 20.47
N HIS A 370 2.07 -11.68 20.98
CA HIS A 370 2.28 -12.99 21.62
C HIS A 370 2.13 -14.15 20.65
N SER A 371 1.11 -14.11 19.81
CA SER A 371 0.90 -15.15 18.80
C SER A 371 0.00 -14.66 17.66
N VAL A 372 0.20 -15.25 16.49
CA VAL A 372 -0.63 -15.05 15.29
C VAL A 372 -1.11 -16.39 14.78
N TRP A 373 -2.37 -16.46 14.40
CA TRP A 373 -3.04 -17.68 13.97
C TRP A 373 -3.75 -17.46 12.64
N ILE A 374 -3.61 -18.40 11.71
CA ILE A 374 -4.28 -18.38 10.41
C ILE A 374 -4.99 -19.72 10.22
N GLY A 375 -6.30 -19.67 9.94
CA GLY A 375 -7.11 -20.86 9.77
C GLY A 375 -7.12 -21.78 11.00
N GLY A 376 -6.90 -21.25 12.20
CA GLY A 376 -6.83 -21.99 13.46
C GLY A 376 -5.48 -22.67 13.72
N SER A 377 -4.47 -22.45 12.87
CA SER A 377 -3.10 -22.94 13.07
C SER A 377 -2.17 -21.80 13.45
N GLN A 378 -1.23 -22.05 14.36
CA GLN A 378 -0.31 -21.04 14.85
C GLN A 378 0.78 -20.74 13.80
N ALA A 379 0.90 -19.46 13.42
CA ALA A 379 1.90 -18.95 12.50
C ALA A 379 3.10 -18.31 13.21
N VAL A 380 2.83 -17.61 14.34
CA VAL A 380 3.84 -16.88 15.12
C VAL A 380 3.71 -17.22 16.60
N GLU A 381 4.87 -17.35 17.26
CA GLU A 381 5.01 -17.44 18.71
C GLU A 381 6.05 -16.42 19.19
N GLY A 382 5.59 -15.37 19.89
CA GLY A 382 6.45 -14.24 20.26
C GLY A 382 7.06 -13.55 19.04
N THR A 383 8.38 -13.55 18.93
CA THR A 383 9.10 -12.99 17.79
C THR A 383 9.51 -14.03 16.75
N LYS A 384 9.03 -15.27 16.88
CA LYS A 384 9.40 -16.38 16.01
C LYS A 384 8.25 -16.78 15.09
N VAL A 385 8.51 -16.79 13.79
CA VAL A 385 7.62 -17.44 12.81
C VAL A 385 7.79 -18.95 12.93
N VAL A 386 6.72 -19.66 13.32
CA VAL A 386 6.72 -21.12 13.50
C VAL A 386 6.13 -21.86 12.31
N ASN A 387 5.26 -21.19 11.54
CA ASN A 387 4.76 -21.71 10.26
C ASN A 387 4.45 -20.53 9.30
N ASP A 388 5.10 -20.51 8.17
CA ASP A 388 5.02 -19.44 7.16
C ASP A 388 4.30 -19.87 5.86
N ARG A 389 3.47 -20.94 5.93
CA ARG A 389 2.75 -21.49 4.77
C ARG A 389 1.24 -21.69 5.03
N LEU A 390 0.68 -20.98 6.01
CA LEU A 390 -0.72 -21.11 6.39
C LEU A 390 -1.67 -20.23 5.57
N GLY A 391 -1.16 -19.13 5.02
CA GLY A 391 -1.94 -18.21 4.21
C GLY A 391 -2.32 -18.81 2.85
N LYS A 392 -3.45 -18.38 2.34
CA LYS A 392 -4.04 -18.85 1.08
C LYS A 392 -4.29 -17.68 0.14
N ILE A 393 -4.30 -17.96 -1.16
CA ILE A 393 -4.77 -17.02 -2.16
C ILE A 393 -6.27 -16.78 -1.98
N LEU A 394 -6.65 -15.52 -1.97
CA LEU A 394 -8.03 -15.05 -1.93
C LEU A 394 -8.41 -14.56 -3.34
N LYS A 395 -9.15 -15.34 -4.06
CA LYS A 395 -9.72 -14.96 -5.36
C LYS A 395 -11.04 -14.22 -5.16
N ARG A 396 -11.28 -13.21 -6.01
CA ARG A 396 -12.56 -12.48 -6.04
C ARG A 396 -13.64 -13.25 -6.78
#